data_9af7167944e2c689544edacd67a6a319
#
_entry.id   9af7167944e2c689544edacd67a6a319
#
_cell.length_a   1.000
_cell.length_b   1.000
_cell.length_c   1.000
_cell.angle_alpha   90.00
_cell.angle_beta   90.00
_cell.angle_gamma   90.00
#
_symmetry.space_group_name_H-M   'P 1'
#
loop_
_entity.id
_entity.type
_entity.pdbx_description
1 polymer ?
#
loop_
_entity_poly.entity_id
_entity_poly.type
_entity_poly.pdbx_seq_one_letter_code
_entity_poly.pdbx_strand_id
1 'polypeptide(L)'
;LITASEADGRACLAGVPLACPADRQPLALAGRALRCPGGHEYPLVGDVAVLLRQDTPDTHPYFEESRRAGQNARGGETPAAAGTGADEVDPFVQQEIVKTNGILYQGVLGGLRRYPIPDIPLPDTSSGLRLLDIGCNWGRWSIAASRRGYRAIGIDPGIAGVQAAYRVSRALGQTPEFVVGDGRSLPFPDGTFDVVFSYSVLQHFSKEDARESIREAARVTRPGGRVLIQLANLLGVRQLYNQARDVVRREQNPFRVRRWTPGEMLSTFRELVGPSRLTADGFFSLNAQASDLDLLRPFPRAVVRASQFLKGVSAKAAPLSLLADSVFIEASRAG
;
A
#
# COMPACT_ATOMS: atom_id res chain seq x y z
N LEU A 1 -14.90 10.49 -2.59
CA LEU A 1 -16.01 10.28 -3.54
C LEU A 1 -15.56 10.64 -4.95
N ILE A 2 -16.01 9.85 -5.94
CA ILE A 2 -15.76 10.17 -7.35
C ILE A 2 -16.69 11.29 -7.77
N THR A 3 -16.13 12.32 -8.39
CA THR A 3 -16.85 13.49 -8.93
C THR A 3 -16.51 13.67 -10.40
N ALA A 4 -17.35 14.38 -11.14
CA ALA A 4 -17.02 14.87 -12.47
C ALA A 4 -16.33 16.24 -12.34
N SER A 5 -15.25 16.46 -13.09
CA SER A 5 -14.63 17.78 -13.24
C SER A 5 -15.60 18.72 -13.95
N GLU A 6 -15.80 19.92 -13.40
CA GLU A 6 -16.64 20.95 -14.03
C GLU A 6 -16.09 21.44 -15.37
N ALA A 7 -14.78 21.38 -15.56
CA ALA A 7 -14.12 21.92 -16.75
C ALA A 7 -14.25 21.03 -17.98
N ASP A 8 -14.24 19.70 -17.83
CA ASP A 8 -14.12 18.76 -18.95
C ASP A 8 -14.88 17.44 -18.75
N GLY A 9 -15.68 17.31 -17.68
CA GLY A 9 -16.48 16.12 -17.38
C GLY A 9 -15.69 14.87 -16.99
N ARG A 10 -14.37 14.98 -16.81
CA ARG A 10 -13.51 13.85 -16.40
C ARG A 10 -13.86 13.39 -15.00
N ALA A 11 -13.81 12.09 -14.77
CA ALA A 11 -13.93 11.52 -13.44
C ALA A 11 -12.70 11.84 -12.60
N CYS A 12 -12.92 12.34 -11.38
CA CYS A 12 -11.88 12.70 -10.44
C CYS A 12 -12.10 12.02 -9.08
N LEU A 13 -10.99 11.66 -8.41
CA LEU A 13 -10.97 11.20 -7.02
C LEU A 13 -10.16 12.23 -6.21
N ALA A 14 -10.77 12.87 -5.21
CA ALA A 14 -10.14 13.96 -4.44
C ALA A 14 -9.57 15.09 -5.32
N GLY A 15 -10.23 15.42 -6.43
CA GLY A 15 -9.73 16.40 -7.40
C GLY A 15 -8.53 15.93 -8.23
N VAL A 16 -8.21 14.64 -8.21
CA VAL A 16 -7.21 13.99 -9.05
C VAL A 16 -7.94 13.31 -10.22
N PRO A 17 -7.62 13.66 -11.49
CA PRO A 17 -8.22 13.00 -12.65
C PRO A 17 -7.92 11.50 -12.64
N LEU A 18 -8.91 10.68 -13.02
CA LEU A 18 -8.74 9.26 -13.24
C LEU A 18 -8.44 8.95 -14.70
N ALA A 19 -7.50 8.05 -14.93
CA ALA A 19 -7.12 7.54 -16.23
C ALA A 19 -7.44 6.04 -16.34
N CYS A 20 -7.79 5.61 -17.54
CA CYS A 20 -8.03 4.22 -17.83
C CYS A 20 -6.74 3.39 -17.64
N PRO A 21 -6.73 2.35 -16.80
CA PRO A 21 -5.53 1.54 -16.57
C PRO A 21 -5.10 0.74 -17.82
N ALA A 22 -5.97 0.57 -18.82
CA ALA A 22 -5.65 -0.19 -20.04
C ALA A 22 -4.99 0.68 -21.12
N ASP A 23 -5.50 1.91 -21.34
CA ASP A 23 -5.06 2.78 -22.46
C ASP A 23 -4.67 4.19 -22.04
N ARG A 24 -4.72 4.49 -20.73
CA ARG A 24 -4.38 5.78 -20.11
C ARG A 24 -5.24 6.97 -20.56
N GLN A 25 -6.31 6.73 -21.32
CA GLN A 25 -7.25 7.78 -21.69
C GLN A 25 -8.05 8.27 -20.47
N PRO A 26 -8.58 9.51 -20.51
CA PRO A 26 -9.40 10.02 -19.42
C PRO A 26 -10.64 9.15 -19.19
N LEU A 27 -10.99 8.95 -17.93
CA LEU A 27 -12.25 8.30 -17.55
C LEU A 27 -13.33 9.36 -17.32
N ALA A 28 -14.56 9.04 -17.75
CA ALA A 28 -15.75 9.84 -17.47
C ALA A 28 -16.78 9.00 -16.71
N LEU A 29 -17.58 9.66 -15.86
CA LEU A 29 -18.66 9.00 -15.13
C LEU A 29 -19.83 8.73 -16.10
N ALA A 30 -20.27 7.49 -16.20
CA ALA A 30 -21.37 7.02 -17.04
C ALA A 30 -22.32 6.14 -16.21
N GLY A 31 -23.30 6.75 -15.57
CA GLY A 31 -24.20 6.07 -14.63
C GLY A 31 -23.43 5.49 -13.43
N ARG A 32 -23.47 4.17 -13.26
CA ARG A 32 -22.75 3.45 -12.19
C ARG A 32 -21.42 2.84 -12.67
N ALA A 33 -20.80 3.43 -13.68
CA ALA A 33 -19.52 2.99 -14.20
C ALA A 33 -18.65 4.18 -14.62
N LEU A 34 -17.36 3.93 -14.78
CA LEU A 34 -16.41 4.82 -15.42
C LEU A 34 -16.09 4.28 -16.80
N ARG A 35 -16.09 5.14 -17.84
CA ARG A 35 -15.77 4.75 -19.21
C ARG A 35 -14.68 5.63 -19.80
N CYS A 36 -13.84 5.05 -20.65
CA CYS A 36 -12.89 5.78 -21.47
C CYS A 36 -13.36 5.82 -22.94
N PRO A 37 -12.83 6.75 -23.76
CA PRO A 37 -13.10 6.79 -25.21
C PRO A 37 -12.71 5.50 -25.94
N GLY A 38 -11.75 4.73 -25.44
CA GLY A 38 -11.35 3.42 -25.96
C GLY A 38 -12.34 2.28 -25.70
N GLY A 39 -13.48 2.56 -25.02
CA GLY A 39 -14.55 1.60 -24.79
C GLY A 39 -14.38 0.73 -23.53
N HIS A 40 -13.31 0.91 -22.75
CA HIS A 40 -13.16 0.21 -21.47
C HIS A 40 -14.15 0.76 -20.44
N GLU A 41 -14.73 -0.16 -19.66
CA GLU A 41 -15.73 0.17 -18.64
C GLU A 41 -15.38 -0.46 -17.30
N TYR A 42 -15.43 0.37 -16.25
CA TYR A 42 -15.06 0.02 -14.88
C TYR A 42 -16.23 0.29 -13.92
N PRO A 43 -16.75 -0.72 -13.20
CA PRO A 43 -17.92 -0.56 -12.35
C PRO A 43 -17.63 0.24 -11.08
N LEU A 44 -18.67 0.84 -10.52
CA LEU A 44 -18.70 1.37 -9.16
C LEU A 44 -19.40 0.37 -8.25
N VAL A 45 -18.76 -0.01 -7.16
CA VAL A 45 -19.34 -0.80 -6.06
C VAL A 45 -19.64 0.14 -4.91
N GLY A 46 -20.89 0.60 -4.77
CA GLY A 46 -21.20 1.79 -3.99
C GLY A 46 -20.51 3.00 -4.60
N ASP A 47 -19.69 3.67 -3.80
CA ASP A 47 -18.90 4.84 -4.23
C ASP A 47 -17.45 4.48 -4.63
N VAL A 48 -17.10 3.19 -4.61
CA VAL A 48 -15.73 2.72 -4.90
C VAL A 48 -15.60 2.28 -6.35
N ALA A 49 -14.68 2.90 -7.09
CA ALA A 49 -14.36 2.45 -8.45
C ALA A 49 -13.49 1.18 -8.42
N VAL A 50 -13.83 0.22 -9.29
CA VAL A 50 -13.05 -1.02 -9.49
C VAL A 50 -12.30 -0.90 -10.81
N LEU A 51 -11.08 -0.34 -10.76
CA LEU A 51 -10.23 -0.02 -11.90
C LEU A 51 -9.20 -1.13 -12.16
N LEU A 52 -9.69 -2.36 -12.33
CA LEU A 52 -8.86 -3.52 -12.63
C LEU A 52 -8.94 -3.86 -14.12
N ARG A 53 -7.78 -4.02 -14.75
CA ARG A 53 -7.68 -4.53 -16.12
C ARG A 53 -8.20 -5.96 -16.20
N GLN A 54 -8.84 -6.31 -17.30
CA GLN A 54 -9.35 -7.68 -17.54
C GLN A 54 -8.28 -8.62 -18.11
N ASP A 55 -7.28 -8.07 -18.79
CA ASP A 55 -6.22 -8.78 -19.50
C ASP A 55 -4.94 -9.01 -18.68
N THR A 56 -4.91 -8.55 -17.43
CA THR A 56 -3.75 -8.74 -16.53
C THR A 56 -3.98 -9.94 -15.62
N PRO A 57 -3.01 -10.87 -15.50
CA PRO A 57 -3.13 -12.01 -14.60
C PRO A 57 -3.28 -11.59 -13.14
N ASP A 58 -4.15 -12.27 -12.43
CA ASP A 58 -4.36 -12.05 -10.99
C ASP A 58 -3.15 -12.57 -10.21
N THR A 59 -2.57 -11.71 -9.38
CA THR A 59 -1.45 -12.05 -8.50
C THR A 59 -1.90 -12.45 -7.11
N HIS A 60 -3.19 -12.19 -6.78
CA HIS A 60 -3.76 -12.48 -5.47
C HIS A 60 -5.29 -12.71 -5.61
N PRO A 61 -5.93 -13.54 -4.76
CA PRO A 61 -7.38 -13.79 -4.77
C PRO A 61 -8.26 -12.53 -4.66
N TYR A 62 -7.75 -11.43 -4.13
CA TYR A 62 -8.46 -10.15 -4.02
C TYR A 62 -8.89 -9.58 -5.38
N PHE A 63 -8.15 -9.86 -6.45
CA PHE A 63 -8.52 -9.43 -7.82
C PHE A 63 -9.84 -10.07 -8.26
N GLU A 64 -9.98 -11.39 -8.09
CA GLU A 64 -11.20 -12.11 -8.45
C GLU A 64 -12.40 -11.64 -7.60
N GLU A 65 -12.20 -11.47 -6.27
CA GLU A 65 -13.23 -10.96 -5.35
C GLU A 65 -13.74 -9.60 -5.82
N SER A 66 -12.87 -8.68 -6.16
CA SER A 66 -13.22 -7.32 -6.59
C SER A 66 -13.89 -7.30 -7.95
N ARG A 67 -13.47 -8.15 -8.91
CA ARG A 67 -14.15 -8.28 -10.19
C ARG A 67 -15.57 -8.84 -10.03
N ARG A 68 -15.74 -9.85 -9.19
CA ARG A 68 -17.06 -10.42 -8.86
C ARG A 68 -17.97 -9.37 -8.21
N ALA A 69 -17.47 -8.61 -7.25
CA ALA A 69 -18.21 -7.50 -6.64
C ALA A 69 -18.64 -6.46 -7.68
N GLY A 70 -17.76 -6.11 -8.62
CA GLY A 70 -18.07 -5.21 -9.72
C GLY A 70 -19.14 -5.75 -10.69
N GLN A 71 -19.13 -7.05 -10.98
CA GLN A 71 -20.15 -7.71 -11.81
C GLN A 71 -21.52 -7.70 -11.10
N ASN A 72 -21.57 -8.03 -9.81
CA ASN A 72 -22.80 -8.01 -9.02
C ASN A 72 -23.40 -6.60 -8.92
N ALA A 73 -22.56 -5.58 -8.75
CA ALA A 73 -23.01 -4.18 -8.72
C ALA A 73 -23.66 -3.72 -10.04
N ARG A 74 -23.21 -4.22 -11.19
CA ARG A 74 -23.88 -4.01 -12.50
C ARG A 74 -25.25 -4.66 -12.54
N GLY A 75 -25.45 -5.80 -11.86
CA GLY A 75 -26.72 -6.51 -11.72
C GLY A 75 -27.70 -5.87 -10.73
N GLY A 76 -27.34 -4.77 -10.08
CA GLY A 76 -28.19 -4.06 -9.10
C GLY A 76 -28.01 -4.50 -7.65
N GLU A 77 -27.19 -5.50 -7.38
CA GLU A 77 -26.86 -5.91 -6.02
C GLU A 77 -25.77 -5.02 -5.41
N THR A 78 -26.12 -4.24 -4.40
CA THR A 78 -25.15 -3.48 -3.62
C THR A 78 -24.92 -4.19 -2.29
N PRO A 79 -23.72 -4.67 -1.98
CA PRO A 79 -23.45 -5.22 -0.66
C PRO A 79 -23.73 -4.17 0.41
N ALA A 80 -24.54 -4.52 1.41
CA ALA A 80 -24.79 -3.66 2.57
C ALA A 80 -23.45 -3.40 3.28
N ALA A 81 -23.12 -2.13 3.47
CA ALA A 81 -22.00 -1.74 4.33
C ALA A 81 -22.33 -2.18 5.75
N ALA A 82 -21.63 -3.20 6.27
CA ALA A 82 -21.74 -3.56 7.68
C ALA A 82 -21.24 -2.38 8.52
N GLY A 83 -22.16 -1.66 9.14
CA GLY A 83 -21.85 -0.59 10.08
C GLY A 83 -21.31 -1.22 11.36
N THR A 84 -20.09 -0.86 11.76
CA THR A 84 -19.58 -1.11 13.11
C THR A 84 -20.05 0.00 14.04
N GLY A 85 -20.36 -0.32 15.30
CA GLY A 85 -20.62 0.67 16.33
C GLY A 85 -19.41 1.60 16.50
N ALA A 86 -19.62 2.84 16.90
CA ALA A 86 -18.60 3.89 16.96
C ALA A 86 -17.39 3.55 17.86
N ASP A 87 -17.51 2.58 18.76
CA ASP A 87 -16.48 2.20 19.74
C ASP A 87 -15.79 0.86 19.42
N GLU A 88 -16.12 0.20 18.32
CA GLU A 88 -15.56 -1.12 17.99
C GLU A 88 -14.64 -1.06 16.78
N VAL A 89 -13.46 -1.69 16.91
CA VAL A 89 -12.53 -1.79 15.78
C VAL A 89 -13.12 -2.69 14.69
N ASP A 90 -13.11 -2.21 13.46
CA ASP A 90 -13.63 -2.89 12.28
C ASP A 90 -13.22 -4.38 12.25
N PRO A 91 -14.15 -5.33 12.09
CA PRO A 91 -13.87 -6.76 12.09
C PRO A 91 -12.89 -7.19 11.01
N PHE A 92 -12.91 -6.55 9.83
CA PHE A 92 -11.94 -6.79 8.77
C PHE A 92 -10.53 -6.44 9.24
N VAL A 93 -10.35 -5.29 9.90
CA VAL A 93 -9.04 -4.85 10.41
C VAL A 93 -8.52 -5.79 11.49
N GLN A 94 -9.38 -6.28 12.38
CA GLN A 94 -8.99 -7.24 13.41
C GLN A 94 -8.40 -8.53 12.83
N GLN A 95 -8.94 -9.01 11.70
CA GLN A 95 -8.42 -10.18 11.00
C GLN A 95 -7.15 -9.87 10.19
N GLU A 96 -7.17 -8.77 9.44
CA GLU A 96 -6.08 -8.41 8.54
C GLU A 96 -4.79 -8.06 9.27
N ILE A 97 -4.85 -7.43 10.44
CA ILE A 97 -3.63 -7.06 11.18
C ILE A 97 -2.81 -8.28 11.58
N VAL A 98 -3.46 -9.40 11.87
CA VAL A 98 -2.78 -10.67 12.20
C VAL A 98 -2.20 -11.31 10.95
N LYS A 99 -2.91 -11.27 9.82
CA LYS A 99 -2.46 -11.85 8.55
C LYS A 99 -1.27 -11.08 7.98
N THR A 100 -1.30 -9.75 8.04
CA THR A 100 -0.32 -8.88 7.37
C THR A 100 0.90 -8.57 8.23
N ASN A 101 0.78 -8.53 9.57
CA ASN A 101 1.87 -8.16 10.48
C ASN A 101 2.62 -9.36 11.10
N GLY A 102 2.15 -10.58 10.82
CA GLY A 102 2.86 -11.81 11.15
C GLY A 102 2.75 -12.27 12.60
N ILE A 103 3.60 -13.24 12.98
CA ILE A 103 3.50 -14.01 14.22
C ILE A 103 3.50 -13.16 15.52
N LEU A 104 4.12 -11.98 15.49
CA LEU A 104 4.16 -11.08 16.65
C LEU A 104 2.76 -10.57 17.04
N TYR A 105 1.80 -10.59 16.10
CA TYR A 105 0.44 -10.08 16.27
C TYR A 105 -0.61 -11.16 16.51
N GLN A 106 -0.24 -12.45 16.54
CA GLN A 106 -1.19 -13.55 16.78
C GLN A 106 -1.96 -13.41 18.10
N GLY A 107 -1.32 -12.80 19.11
CA GLY A 107 -1.97 -12.56 20.41
C GLY A 107 -2.91 -11.36 20.46
N VAL A 108 -3.07 -10.62 19.35
CA VAL A 108 -3.92 -9.41 19.26
C VAL A 108 -5.29 -9.72 18.67
N LEU A 109 -5.46 -10.89 18.06
CA LEU A 109 -6.72 -11.30 17.42
C LEU A 109 -7.91 -11.23 18.39
N GLY A 110 -8.94 -10.50 18.02
CA GLY A 110 -10.14 -10.29 18.85
C GLY A 110 -9.95 -9.35 20.06
N GLY A 111 -8.74 -8.85 20.29
CA GLY A 111 -8.42 -7.95 21.41
C GLY A 111 -8.04 -6.52 21.01
N LEU A 112 -8.15 -6.18 19.73
CA LEU A 112 -7.80 -4.86 19.24
C LEU A 112 -8.82 -3.81 19.70
N ARG A 113 -8.40 -2.85 20.51
CA ARG A 113 -9.26 -1.78 21.05
C ARG A 113 -9.08 -0.44 20.36
N ARG A 114 -8.07 -0.31 19.49
CA ARG A 114 -7.77 0.90 18.72
C ARG A 114 -7.07 0.54 17.43
N TYR A 115 -7.18 1.40 16.44
CA TYR A 115 -6.45 1.26 15.20
C TYR A 115 -4.98 1.64 15.37
N PRO A 116 -4.02 0.75 15.09
CA PRO A 116 -2.59 1.04 15.20
C PRO A 116 -2.11 1.81 13.96
N ILE A 117 -2.28 3.12 13.97
CA ILE A 117 -1.82 3.98 12.88
C ILE A 117 -0.34 4.34 13.12
N PRO A 118 0.57 4.01 12.20
CA PRO A 118 2.00 4.25 12.36
C PRO A 118 2.38 5.70 12.10
N ASP A 119 3.61 6.05 12.46
CA ASP A 119 4.25 7.25 11.97
C ASP A 119 4.84 7.00 10.59
N ILE A 120 4.31 7.66 9.57
CA ILE A 120 4.87 7.58 8.22
C ILE A 120 6.23 8.32 8.18
N PRO A 121 7.28 7.76 7.54
CA PRO A 121 8.61 8.40 7.51
C PRO A 121 8.67 9.55 6.48
N LEU A 122 7.75 10.45 6.57
CA LEU A 122 7.62 11.65 5.74
C LEU A 122 7.43 12.88 6.64
N PRO A 123 7.92 14.05 6.22
CA PRO A 123 7.72 15.29 6.99
C PRO A 123 6.25 15.69 7.00
N ASP A 124 5.87 16.49 8.00
CA ASP A 124 4.58 17.17 7.99
C ASP A 124 4.51 18.17 6.83
N THR A 125 3.32 18.36 6.27
CA THR A 125 3.09 19.35 5.22
C THR A 125 1.80 20.13 5.48
N SER A 126 1.86 21.43 5.30
CA SER A 126 0.68 22.32 5.28
C SER A 126 0.20 22.64 3.87
N SER A 127 0.98 22.26 2.85
CA SER A 127 0.70 22.58 1.43
C SER A 127 -0.26 21.60 0.75
N GLY A 128 -0.71 20.56 1.47
CA GLY A 128 -1.62 19.55 0.92
C GLY A 128 -1.04 18.78 -0.26
N LEU A 129 0.24 18.40 -0.17
CA LEU A 129 0.91 17.57 -1.18
C LEU A 129 0.14 16.28 -1.43
N ARG A 130 0.06 15.87 -2.69
CA ARG A 130 -0.63 14.64 -3.10
C ARG A 130 0.25 13.43 -2.85
N LEU A 131 -0.29 12.42 -2.13
CA LEU A 131 0.39 11.16 -1.87
C LEU A 131 -0.45 9.99 -2.39
N LEU A 132 0.17 9.08 -3.13
CA LEU A 132 -0.40 7.79 -3.50
C LEU A 132 0.18 6.69 -2.61
N ASP A 133 -0.71 5.89 -1.98
CA ASP A 133 -0.37 4.72 -1.17
C ASP A 133 -0.73 3.45 -1.95
N ILE A 134 0.28 2.76 -2.51
CA ILE A 134 0.09 1.53 -3.32
C ILE A 134 0.04 0.32 -2.39
N GLY A 135 -1.07 -0.43 -2.45
CA GLY A 135 -1.36 -1.57 -1.58
C GLY A 135 -1.83 -1.12 -0.20
N CYS A 136 -2.78 -0.19 -0.19
CA CYS A 136 -3.24 0.47 1.02
C CYS A 136 -4.03 -0.43 1.98
N ASN A 137 -4.58 -1.56 1.52
CA ASN A 137 -5.45 -2.46 2.27
C ASN A 137 -6.53 -1.66 3.05
N TRP A 138 -6.59 -1.74 4.38
CA TRP A 138 -7.54 -0.97 5.22
C TRP A 138 -7.12 0.49 5.49
N GLY A 139 -6.20 1.03 4.72
CA GLY A 139 -5.84 2.45 4.71
C GLY A 139 -4.87 2.89 5.81
N ARG A 140 -4.18 1.97 6.47
CA ARG A 140 -3.29 2.24 7.61
C ARG A 140 -2.29 3.37 7.33
N TRP A 141 -1.61 3.32 6.19
CA TRP A 141 -0.58 4.29 5.80
C TRP A 141 -1.17 5.54 5.14
N SER A 142 -2.27 5.39 4.40
CA SER A 142 -3.02 6.54 3.85
C SER A 142 -3.55 7.44 4.97
N ILE A 143 -4.07 6.85 6.07
CA ILE A 143 -4.50 7.57 7.26
C ILE A 143 -3.31 8.24 7.95
N ALA A 144 -2.18 7.54 8.06
CA ALA A 144 -0.94 8.11 8.62
C ALA A 144 -0.46 9.33 7.81
N ALA A 145 -0.50 9.25 6.48
CA ALA A 145 -0.18 10.36 5.59
C ALA A 145 -1.15 11.54 5.74
N SER A 146 -2.45 11.25 5.83
CA SER A 146 -3.49 12.27 6.04
C SER A 146 -3.27 13.06 7.34
N ARG A 147 -2.89 12.37 8.44
CA ARG A 147 -2.52 13.01 9.71
C ARG A 147 -1.32 13.95 9.62
N ARG A 148 -0.45 13.75 8.64
CA ARG A 148 0.70 14.60 8.33
C ARG A 148 0.38 15.73 7.33
N GLY A 149 -0.89 15.90 6.95
CA GLY A 149 -1.36 16.95 6.05
C GLY A 149 -1.29 16.63 4.57
N TYR A 150 -0.99 15.39 4.17
CA TYR A 150 -1.03 14.96 2.78
C TYR A 150 -2.47 14.74 2.31
N ARG A 151 -2.74 15.08 1.05
CA ARG A 151 -3.93 14.61 0.33
C ARG A 151 -3.65 13.19 -0.16
N ALA A 152 -3.99 12.21 0.68
CA ALA A 152 -3.68 10.82 0.42
C ALA A 152 -4.76 10.14 -0.41
N ILE A 153 -4.32 9.36 -1.42
CA ILE A 153 -5.14 8.41 -2.15
C ILE A 153 -4.53 7.02 -1.95
N GLY A 154 -5.34 6.07 -1.51
CA GLY A 154 -4.95 4.67 -1.41
C GLY A 154 -5.48 3.84 -2.58
N ILE A 155 -4.65 2.92 -3.08
CA ILE A 155 -5.04 1.96 -4.11
C ILE A 155 -4.71 0.54 -3.65
N ASP A 156 -5.67 -0.39 -3.79
CA ASP A 156 -5.50 -1.81 -3.42
C ASP A 156 -6.37 -2.68 -4.33
N PRO A 157 -5.95 -3.89 -4.70
CA PRO A 157 -6.81 -4.79 -5.50
C PRO A 157 -8.02 -5.34 -4.73
N GLY A 158 -8.03 -5.30 -3.40
CA GLY A 158 -9.07 -5.88 -2.54
C GLY A 158 -10.18 -4.92 -2.18
N ILE A 159 -11.39 -5.13 -2.72
CA ILE A 159 -12.57 -4.30 -2.45
C ILE A 159 -12.92 -4.27 -0.95
N ALA A 160 -12.82 -5.40 -0.24
CA ALA A 160 -13.12 -5.47 1.19
C ALA A 160 -12.16 -4.60 2.01
N GLY A 161 -10.86 -4.59 1.67
CA GLY A 161 -9.85 -3.72 2.27
C GLY A 161 -10.15 -2.24 2.03
N VAL A 162 -10.43 -1.87 0.78
CA VAL A 162 -10.78 -0.49 0.39
C VAL A 162 -12.04 0.00 1.09
N GLN A 163 -13.07 -0.82 1.20
CA GLN A 163 -14.28 -0.48 1.94
C GLN A 163 -14.01 -0.32 3.45
N ALA A 164 -13.18 -1.19 4.03
CA ALA A 164 -12.73 -1.03 5.42
C ALA A 164 -11.92 0.25 5.60
N ALA A 165 -11.06 0.62 4.65
CA ALA A 165 -10.29 1.85 4.68
C ALA A 165 -11.18 3.10 4.78
N TYR A 166 -12.29 3.16 4.03
CA TYR A 166 -13.27 4.23 4.15
C TYR A 166 -13.97 4.25 5.53
N ARG A 167 -14.37 3.08 6.07
CA ARG A 167 -15.00 3.01 7.40
C ARG A 167 -14.03 3.47 8.51
N VAL A 168 -12.79 2.97 8.48
CA VAL A 168 -11.74 3.34 9.45
C VAL A 168 -11.38 4.81 9.37
N SER A 169 -11.23 5.36 8.17
CA SER A 169 -10.93 6.77 7.99
C SER A 169 -12.01 7.67 8.59
N ARG A 170 -13.28 7.36 8.33
CA ARG A 170 -14.42 8.07 8.93
C ARG A 170 -14.41 7.98 10.45
N ALA A 171 -14.20 6.78 11.02
CA ALA A 171 -14.12 6.56 12.45
C ALA A 171 -12.98 7.36 13.11
N LEU A 172 -11.90 7.62 12.37
CA LEU A 172 -10.74 8.39 12.85
C LEU A 172 -10.78 9.88 12.46
N GLY A 173 -11.88 10.37 11.84
CA GLY A 173 -12.00 11.76 11.41
C GLY A 173 -10.98 12.16 10.34
N GLN A 174 -10.55 11.21 9.51
CA GLN A 174 -9.60 11.44 8.43
C GLN A 174 -10.28 11.30 7.07
N THR A 175 -9.72 11.93 6.05
CA THR A 175 -10.34 12.05 4.73
C THR A 175 -9.45 11.60 3.56
N PRO A 176 -8.61 10.54 3.68
CA PRO A 176 -8.00 9.96 2.50
C PRO A 176 -9.09 9.35 1.62
N GLU A 177 -8.83 9.29 0.32
CA GLU A 177 -9.73 8.65 -0.64
C GLU A 177 -9.12 7.32 -1.12
N PHE A 178 -9.98 6.42 -1.61
CA PHE A 178 -9.53 5.07 -1.96
C PHE A 178 -10.16 4.58 -3.26
N VAL A 179 -9.41 3.70 -3.97
CA VAL A 179 -9.86 3.08 -5.21
C VAL A 179 -9.37 1.64 -5.29
N VAL A 180 -10.15 0.77 -5.90
CA VAL A 180 -9.69 -0.57 -6.25
C VAL A 180 -8.90 -0.51 -7.55
N GLY A 181 -7.67 -1.03 -7.51
CA GLY A 181 -6.80 -1.06 -8.70
C GLY A 181 -5.51 -1.85 -8.48
N ASP A 182 -4.73 -1.93 -9.54
CA ASP A 182 -3.48 -2.69 -9.61
C ASP A 182 -2.27 -1.75 -9.64
N GLY A 183 -1.30 -2.00 -8.76
CA GLY A 183 -0.05 -1.24 -8.74
C GLY A 183 0.80 -1.35 -10.02
N ARG A 184 0.51 -2.34 -10.89
CA ARG A 184 1.16 -2.53 -12.19
C ARG A 184 0.53 -1.71 -13.32
N SER A 185 -0.62 -1.08 -13.06
CA SER A 185 -1.34 -0.25 -14.02
C SER A 185 -2.16 0.82 -13.30
N LEU A 186 -1.47 1.84 -12.82
CA LEU A 186 -2.06 2.87 -11.97
C LEU A 186 -3.05 3.75 -12.76
N PRO A 187 -4.29 3.94 -12.27
CA PRO A 187 -5.35 4.66 -12.98
C PRO A 187 -5.23 6.19 -12.80
N PHE A 188 -4.04 6.72 -12.95
CA PHE A 188 -3.75 8.14 -12.79
C PHE A 188 -2.86 8.65 -13.92
N PRO A 189 -3.01 9.94 -14.34
CA PRO A 189 -2.13 10.56 -15.30
C PRO A 189 -0.68 10.64 -14.83
N ASP A 190 0.24 10.87 -15.77
CA ASP A 190 1.65 11.09 -15.51
C ASP A 190 1.86 12.32 -14.61
N GLY A 191 2.81 12.26 -13.70
CA GLY A 191 3.21 13.40 -12.88
C GLY A 191 2.15 13.93 -11.91
N THR A 192 1.19 13.10 -11.51
CA THR A 192 0.05 13.47 -10.66
C THR A 192 0.42 13.68 -9.20
N PHE A 193 1.35 12.88 -8.66
CA PHE A 193 1.65 12.83 -7.22
C PHE A 193 3.00 13.44 -6.87
N ASP A 194 3.06 14.11 -5.72
CA ASP A 194 4.30 14.60 -5.11
C ASP A 194 5.09 13.47 -4.46
N VAL A 195 4.38 12.50 -3.88
CA VAL A 195 4.93 11.33 -3.20
C VAL A 195 4.16 10.09 -3.63
N VAL A 196 4.88 9.03 -4.00
CA VAL A 196 4.33 7.67 -4.11
C VAL A 196 4.94 6.82 -3.02
N PHE A 197 4.08 6.18 -2.24
CA PHE A 197 4.43 5.35 -1.10
C PHE A 197 3.92 3.93 -1.30
N SER A 198 4.66 2.93 -0.81
CA SER A 198 4.17 1.56 -0.73
C SER A 198 4.85 0.84 0.44
N TYR A 199 4.07 0.07 1.20
CA TYR A 199 4.58 -0.64 2.37
C TYR A 199 4.24 -2.12 2.34
N SER A 200 5.26 -2.97 2.22
CA SER A 200 5.13 -4.45 2.29
C SER A 200 4.26 -5.08 1.19
N VAL A 201 4.25 -4.51 -0.01
CA VAL A 201 3.42 -4.92 -1.15
C VAL A 201 4.24 -5.60 -2.24
N LEU A 202 5.28 -4.94 -2.75
CA LEU A 202 6.02 -5.39 -3.93
C LEU A 202 6.77 -6.72 -3.70
N GLN A 203 6.97 -7.11 -2.47
CA GLN A 203 7.52 -8.42 -2.10
C GLN A 203 6.60 -9.60 -2.43
N HIS A 204 5.33 -9.34 -2.71
CA HIS A 204 4.33 -10.35 -3.11
C HIS A 204 4.27 -10.53 -4.64
N PHE A 205 4.83 -9.60 -5.39
CA PHE A 205 4.90 -9.64 -6.85
C PHE A 205 6.06 -10.51 -7.36
N SER A 206 6.01 -10.95 -8.62
CA SER A 206 7.22 -11.38 -9.32
C SER A 206 8.21 -10.22 -9.42
N LYS A 207 9.50 -10.49 -9.70
CA LYS A 207 10.45 -9.38 -9.89
C LYS A 207 10.06 -8.52 -11.10
N GLU A 208 9.49 -9.12 -12.13
CA GLU A 208 8.97 -8.47 -13.32
C GLU A 208 7.79 -7.56 -12.98
N ASP A 209 6.78 -8.09 -12.28
CA ASP A 209 5.62 -7.32 -11.82
C ASP A 209 6.01 -6.17 -10.87
N ALA A 210 6.97 -6.43 -9.96
CA ALA A 210 7.48 -5.41 -9.06
C ALA A 210 8.19 -4.28 -9.82
N ARG A 211 8.99 -4.62 -10.86
CA ARG A 211 9.61 -3.61 -11.74
C ARG A 211 8.57 -2.81 -12.49
N GLU A 212 7.48 -3.44 -12.96
CA GLU A 212 6.39 -2.73 -13.61
C GLU A 212 5.68 -1.78 -12.64
N SER A 213 5.40 -2.22 -11.41
CA SER A 213 4.83 -1.35 -10.38
C SER A 213 5.75 -0.17 -10.03
N ILE A 214 7.08 -0.36 -10.01
CA ILE A 214 8.05 0.72 -9.81
C ILE A 214 8.05 1.70 -11.00
N ARG A 215 7.91 1.23 -12.26
CA ARG A 215 7.77 2.11 -13.45
C ARG A 215 6.50 2.95 -13.36
N GLU A 216 5.38 2.34 -13.01
CA GLU A 216 4.11 3.03 -12.82
C GLU A 216 4.19 4.05 -11.67
N ALA A 217 4.82 3.67 -10.54
CA ALA A 217 5.10 4.61 -9.45
C ALA A 217 5.92 5.82 -9.92
N ALA A 218 6.98 5.58 -10.70
CA ALA A 218 7.77 6.65 -11.29
C ALA A 218 6.95 7.51 -12.27
N ARG A 219 6.13 6.88 -13.15
CA ARG A 219 5.30 7.57 -14.13
C ARG A 219 4.34 8.57 -13.47
N VAL A 220 3.61 8.12 -12.45
CA VAL A 220 2.60 8.97 -11.78
C VAL A 220 3.20 9.97 -10.79
N THR A 221 4.46 9.81 -10.39
CA THR A 221 5.18 10.79 -9.57
C THR A 221 5.59 11.98 -10.46
N ARG A 222 5.42 13.22 -10.00
CA ARG A 222 5.90 14.40 -10.75
C ARG A 222 7.44 14.46 -10.83
N PRO A 223 8.03 15.14 -11.82
CA PRO A 223 9.48 15.43 -11.83
C PRO A 223 9.91 16.07 -10.51
N GLY A 224 11.02 15.57 -9.93
CA GLY A 224 11.49 15.97 -8.59
C GLY A 224 10.65 15.46 -7.42
N GLY A 225 9.55 14.74 -7.67
CA GLY A 225 8.76 14.06 -6.64
C GLY A 225 9.48 12.83 -6.07
N ARG A 226 8.91 12.25 -5.01
CA ARG A 226 9.55 11.17 -4.24
C ARG A 226 8.80 9.86 -4.40
N VAL A 227 9.54 8.76 -4.60
CA VAL A 227 9.05 7.39 -4.51
C VAL A 227 9.68 6.75 -3.28
N LEU A 228 8.87 6.28 -2.34
CA LEU A 228 9.29 5.66 -1.07
C LEU A 228 8.64 4.30 -0.91
N ILE A 229 9.39 3.24 -1.10
CA ILE A 229 8.88 1.87 -1.09
C ILE A 229 9.62 1.04 -0.05
N GLN A 230 8.84 0.35 0.81
CA GLN A 230 9.37 -0.60 1.77
C GLN A 230 9.40 -2.00 1.16
N LEU A 231 10.51 -2.70 1.35
CA LEU A 231 10.76 -4.06 0.86
C LEU A 231 11.43 -4.95 1.91
N ALA A 232 11.17 -6.25 1.79
CA ALA A 232 11.87 -7.26 2.56
C ALA A 232 13.30 -7.46 2.00
N ASN A 233 14.30 -7.36 2.88
CA ASN A 233 15.70 -7.51 2.55
C ASN A 233 16.18 -8.95 2.70
N LEU A 234 16.81 -9.49 1.65
CA LEU A 234 17.37 -10.84 1.65
C LEU A 234 18.52 -11.01 2.66
N LEU A 235 19.30 -9.95 2.92
CA LEU A 235 20.44 -9.94 3.84
C LEU A 235 20.06 -9.57 5.27
N GLY A 236 18.77 -9.40 5.58
CA GLY A 236 18.32 -9.12 6.94
C GLY A 236 18.66 -10.24 7.92
N VAL A 237 18.97 -9.89 9.17
CA VAL A 237 19.43 -10.83 10.21
C VAL A 237 18.48 -12.01 10.38
N ARG A 238 17.17 -11.75 10.52
CA ARG A 238 16.15 -12.79 10.63
C ARG A 238 16.02 -13.60 9.34
N GLN A 239 16.17 -12.95 8.19
CA GLN A 239 16.06 -13.62 6.88
C GLN A 239 17.22 -14.59 6.68
N LEU A 240 18.44 -14.21 7.05
CA LEU A 240 19.60 -15.11 7.03
C LEU A 240 19.42 -16.31 7.98
N TYR A 241 18.91 -16.06 9.19
CA TYR A 241 18.56 -17.13 10.11
C TYR A 241 17.50 -18.09 9.54
N ASN A 242 16.41 -17.55 8.96
CA ASN A 242 15.35 -18.36 8.35
C ASN A 242 15.88 -19.18 7.16
N GLN A 243 16.72 -18.62 6.31
CA GLN A 243 17.34 -19.33 5.18
C GLN A 243 18.20 -20.49 5.69
N ALA A 244 19.04 -20.26 6.70
CA ALA A 244 19.87 -21.32 7.29
C ALA A 244 19.01 -22.44 7.89
N ARG A 245 17.94 -22.09 8.61
CA ARG A 245 17.00 -23.05 9.18
C ARG A 245 16.25 -23.86 8.11
N ASP A 246 15.77 -23.21 7.05
CA ASP A 246 14.98 -23.86 5.98
C ASP A 246 15.85 -24.84 5.16
N VAL A 247 17.13 -24.53 4.97
CA VAL A 247 18.11 -25.48 4.40
C VAL A 247 18.24 -26.75 5.24
N VAL A 248 18.27 -26.60 6.58
CA VAL A 248 18.38 -27.72 7.52
C VAL A 248 17.09 -28.56 7.57
N ARG A 249 15.92 -27.90 7.53
CA ARG A 249 14.60 -28.55 7.70
C ARG A 249 13.95 -29.04 6.42
N ARG A 250 14.47 -28.70 5.24
CA ARG A 250 13.87 -28.98 3.91
C ARG A 250 12.40 -28.57 3.79
N GLU A 251 11.94 -27.60 4.57
CA GLU A 251 10.56 -27.10 4.53
C GLU A 251 10.40 -26.09 3.40
N GLN A 252 9.41 -26.30 2.53
CA GLN A 252 8.98 -25.32 1.54
C GLN A 252 7.85 -24.47 2.15
N ASN A 253 8.09 -23.20 2.40
CA ASN A 253 7.03 -22.28 2.83
C ASN A 253 6.16 -21.90 1.63
N PRO A 254 4.84 -22.18 1.63
CA PRO A 254 3.95 -21.85 0.51
C PRO A 254 3.76 -20.34 0.33
N PHE A 255 3.97 -19.53 1.35
CA PHE A 255 3.89 -18.08 1.27
C PHE A 255 5.24 -17.48 0.83
N ARG A 256 5.41 -17.34 -0.48
CA ARG A 256 6.65 -16.80 -1.07
C ARG A 256 6.71 -15.27 -0.96
N VAL A 257 7.34 -14.77 0.09
CA VAL A 257 7.88 -13.40 0.11
C VAL A 257 9.11 -13.39 -0.80
N ARG A 258 9.04 -12.67 -1.92
CA ARG A 258 10.20 -12.47 -2.79
C ARG A 258 11.07 -11.38 -2.21
N ARG A 259 12.30 -11.75 -1.89
CA ARG A 259 13.27 -10.88 -1.23
C ARG A 259 14.24 -10.32 -2.27
N TRP A 260 14.66 -9.11 -2.03
CA TRP A 260 15.61 -8.40 -2.85
C TRP A 260 16.90 -8.18 -2.08
N THR A 261 18.05 -8.25 -2.75
CA THR A 261 19.29 -7.75 -2.16
C THR A 261 19.32 -6.22 -2.19
N PRO A 262 20.01 -5.56 -1.26
CA PRO A 262 20.17 -4.10 -1.28
C PRO A 262 20.72 -3.56 -2.62
N GLY A 263 21.65 -4.29 -3.23
CA GLY A 263 22.21 -3.95 -4.54
C GLY A 263 21.16 -3.97 -5.66
N GLU A 264 20.33 -5.04 -5.73
CA GLU A 264 19.22 -5.12 -6.68
C GLU A 264 18.21 -3.99 -6.48
N MET A 265 17.84 -3.71 -5.22
CA MET A 265 16.92 -2.61 -4.92
C MET A 265 17.45 -1.28 -5.44
N LEU A 266 18.67 -0.91 -5.03
CA LEU A 266 19.28 0.36 -5.42
C LEU A 266 19.48 0.49 -6.93
N SER A 267 19.93 -0.58 -7.60
CA SER A 267 20.12 -0.56 -9.06
C SER A 267 18.79 -0.41 -9.80
N THR A 268 17.75 -1.15 -9.40
CA THR A 268 16.43 -1.09 -10.01
C THR A 268 15.78 0.30 -9.83
N PHE A 269 15.85 0.88 -8.63
CA PHE A 269 15.28 2.21 -8.40
C PHE A 269 16.08 3.31 -9.11
N ARG A 270 17.40 3.17 -9.19
CA ARG A 270 18.24 4.12 -9.96
C ARG A 270 17.92 4.09 -11.44
N GLU A 271 17.67 2.90 -11.98
CA GLU A 271 17.31 2.69 -13.39
C GLU A 271 15.91 3.24 -13.71
N LEU A 272 14.92 2.95 -12.86
CA LEU A 272 13.50 3.18 -13.17
C LEU A 272 12.95 4.50 -12.65
N VAL A 273 13.55 5.08 -11.62
CA VAL A 273 13.05 6.29 -10.95
C VAL A 273 14.07 7.40 -10.99
N GLY A 274 15.30 7.13 -10.50
CA GLY A 274 16.37 8.12 -10.38
C GLY A 274 17.28 7.90 -9.17
N PRO A 275 18.02 8.91 -8.74
CA PRO A 275 18.93 8.80 -7.59
C PRO A 275 18.20 8.22 -6.37
N SER A 276 18.79 7.19 -5.78
CA SER A 276 18.13 6.40 -4.73
C SER A 276 19.03 6.16 -3.53
N ARG A 277 18.41 6.04 -2.35
CA ARG A 277 19.04 5.68 -1.09
C ARG A 277 18.25 4.62 -0.35
N LEU A 278 18.93 3.84 0.49
CA LEU A 278 18.38 2.80 1.32
C LEU A 278 18.48 3.20 2.79
N THR A 279 17.40 2.99 3.55
CA THR A 279 17.34 3.20 5.00
C THR A 279 16.68 2.02 5.69
N ALA A 280 17.08 1.71 6.92
CA ALA A 280 16.43 0.66 7.69
C ALA A 280 14.99 1.07 8.08
N ASP A 281 14.05 0.14 7.91
CA ASP A 281 12.71 0.25 8.48
C ASP A 281 12.59 -0.58 9.77
N GLY A 282 13.06 -1.84 9.76
CA GLY A 282 12.97 -2.69 10.93
C GLY A 282 13.95 -3.86 10.94
N PHE A 283 14.27 -4.30 12.16
CA PHE A 283 15.07 -5.48 12.45
C PHE A 283 14.19 -6.55 13.12
N PHE A 284 14.49 -7.82 12.91
CA PHE A 284 13.81 -8.99 13.51
C PHE A 284 12.35 -9.17 13.12
N SER A 285 11.75 -8.22 12.41
CA SER A 285 10.36 -8.23 11.91
C SER A 285 10.27 -7.45 10.62
N LEU A 286 9.28 -7.78 9.78
CA LEU A 286 9.07 -7.06 8.52
C LEU A 286 8.16 -5.84 8.68
N ASN A 287 7.15 -5.88 9.58
CA ASN A 287 6.03 -4.92 9.54
C ASN A 287 5.70 -4.30 10.91
N ALA A 288 6.44 -4.64 11.99
CA ALA A 288 6.14 -4.13 13.32
C ALA A 288 6.57 -2.67 13.48
N GLN A 289 5.66 -1.83 13.95
CA GLN A 289 5.86 -0.40 14.12
C GLN A 289 5.85 0.01 15.60
N ALA A 290 6.41 1.18 15.92
CA ALA A 290 6.39 1.73 17.27
C ALA A 290 4.96 1.96 17.79
N SER A 291 4.03 2.33 16.92
CA SER A 291 2.59 2.47 17.21
C SER A 291 1.93 1.20 17.76
N ASP A 292 2.57 0.05 17.57
CA ASP A 292 1.99 -1.24 17.90
C ASP A 292 2.41 -1.74 19.29
N LEU A 293 3.35 -1.04 19.95
CA LEU A 293 3.98 -1.49 21.21
C LEU A 293 2.96 -1.83 22.30
N ASP A 294 1.90 -1.02 22.43
CA ASP A 294 0.89 -1.23 23.47
C ASP A 294 -0.03 -2.42 23.19
N LEU A 295 -0.09 -2.87 21.94
CA LEU A 295 -0.90 -4.01 21.51
C LEU A 295 -0.18 -5.34 21.75
N LEU A 296 1.14 -5.30 21.88
CA LEU A 296 1.98 -6.49 21.90
C LEU A 296 2.21 -7.01 23.32
N ARG A 297 2.29 -8.34 23.45
CA ARG A 297 2.74 -9.04 24.67
C ARG A 297 4.18 -8.64 25.01
N PRO A 298 4.66 -8.87 26.26
CA PRO A 298 5.98 -8.41 26.71
C PRO A 298 7.14 -8.81 25.81
N PHE A 299 7.23 -10.06 25.36
CA PHE A 299 8.33 -10.52 24.50
C PHE A 299 8.29 -9.87 23.10
N PRO A 300 7.20 -9.92 22.31
CA PRO A 300 7.09 -9.15 21.06
C PRO A 300 7.39 -7.65 21.23
N ARG A 301 6.93 -7.05 22.34
CA ARG A 301 7.21 -5.64 22.66
C ARG A 301 8.70 -5.38 22.81
N ALA A 302 9.44 -6.26 23.49
CA ALA A 302 10.90 -6.15 23.63
C ALA A 302 11.59 -6.24 22.25
N VAL A 303 11.16 -7.16 21.39
CA VAL A 303 11.69 -7.30 20.02
C VAL A 303 11.49 -6.01 19.21
N VAL A 304 10.29 -5.41 19.25
CA VAL A 304 10.01 -4.15 18.55
C VAL A 304 10.84 -3.00 19.11
N ARG A 305 11.00 -2.90 20.43
CA ARG A 305 11.89 -1.88 21.06
C ARG A 305 13.34 -2.03 20.62
N ALA A 306 13.86 -3.25 20.60
CA ALA A 306 15.22 -3.54 20.09
C ALA A 306 15.35 -3.16 18.61
N SER A 307 14.33 -3.46 17.80
CA SER A 307 14.27 -3.05 16.39
C SER A 307 14.33 -1.53 16.23
N GLN A 308 13.53 -0.77 17.01
CA GLN A 308 13.54 0.70 16.96
C GLN A 308 14.87 1.29 17.40
N PHE A 309 15.51 0.72 18.43
CA PHE A 309 16.86 1.11 18.85
C PHE A 309 17.87 0.92 17.72
N LEU A 310 17.92 -0.28 17.11
CA LEU A 310 18.82 -0.58 15.98
C LEU A 310 18.54 0.31 14.76
N LYS A 311 17.27 0.61 14.47
CA LYS A 311 16.90 1.57 13.44
C LYS A 311 17.51 2.96 13.71
N GLY A 312 17.46 3.44 14.97
CA GLY A 312 18.11 4.69 15.39
C GLY A 312 19.62 4.67 15.22
N VAL A 313 20.27 3.55 15.57
CA VAL A 313 21.72 3.37 15.38
C VAL A 313 22.08 3.33 13.88
N SER A 314 21.31 2.62 13.06
CA SER A 314 21.56 2.49 11.62
C SER A 314 21.43 3.82 10.87
N ALA A 315 20.66 4.77 11.39
CA ALA A 315 20.60 6.13 10.84
C ALA A 315 21.94 6.87 10.94
N LYS A 316 22.79 6.50 11.93
CA LYS A 316 24.14 7.07 12.13
C LYS A 316 25.25 6.20 11.52
N ALA A 317 24.97 4.92 11.30
CA ALA A 317 25.92 3.93 10.79
C ALA A 317 25.29 3.20 9.58
N ALA A 318 25.33 3.86 8.42
CA ALA A 318 24.67 3.41 7.19
C ALA A 318 24.88 1.92 6.82
N PRO A 319 26.07 1.29 7.03
CA PRO A 319 26.25 -0.14 6.75
C PRO A 319 25.32 -1.06 7.54
N LEU A 320 24.87 -0.66 8.74
CA LEU A 320 23.92 -1.45 9.52
C LEU A 320 22.55 -1.57 8.85
N SER A 321 22.15 -0.61 8.02
CA SER A 321 20.90 -0.67 7.26
C SER A 321 20.87 -1.86 6.30
N LEU A 322 22.03 -2.36 5.84
CA LEU A 322 22.12 -3.53 4.99
C LEU A 322 21.71 -4.84 5.68
N LEU A 323 21.74 -4.85 7.03
CA LEU A 323 21.36 -6.00 7.85
C LEU A 323 19.92 -5.89 8.39
N ALA A 324 19.22 -4.80 8.11
CA ALA A 324 17.81 -4.67 8.49
C ALA A 324 16.96 -5.67 7.69
N ASP A 325 15.98 -6.29 8.33
CA ASP A 325 15.08 -7.25 7.69
C ASP A 325 14.08 -6.57 6.75
N SER A 326 13.79 -5.31 7.04
CA SER A 326 12.88 -4.44 6.32
C SER A 326 13.57 -3.12 6.05
N VAL A 327 13.54 -2.67 4.82
CA VAL A 327 14.21 -1.45 4.36
C VAL A 327 13.29 -0.57 3.53
N PHE A 328 13.44 0.74 3.65
CA PHE A 328 12.91 1.69 2.69
C PHE A 328 13.94 1.98 1.61
N ILE A 329 13.48 1.97 0.35
CA ILE A 329 14.17 2.59 -0.76
C ILE A 329 13.45 3.89 -1.07
N GLU A 330 14.18 4.99 -0.97
CA GLU A 330 13.72 6.31 -1.37
C GLU A 330 14.44 6.72 -2.65
N ALA A 331 13.69 7.16 -3.64
CA ALA A 331 14.22 7.70 -4.89
C ALA A 331 13.50 8.99 -5.26
N SER A 332 14.24 9.93 -5.87
CA SER A 332 13.69 11.14 -6.47
C SER A 332 13.49 10.90 -7.96
N ARG A 333 12.28 11.17 -8.49
CA ARG A 333 12.05 11.05 -9.94
C ARG A 333 12.93 12.03 -10.68
N ALA A 334 13.76 11.52 -11.60
CA ALA A 334 14.51 12.33 -12.54
C ALA A 334 13.55 13.19 -13.39
N GLY A 335 14.01 14.39 -13.79
CA GLY A 335 13.25 15.30 -14.65
C GLY A 335 13.11 14.81 -16.08
#